data_290f7c5f34bcbeebec7c3f37cb73cc90
#
_entry.id   290f7c5f34bcbeebec7c3f37cb73cc90
#
_cell.length_a   1.000
_cell.length_b   1.000
_cell.length_c   1.000
_cell.angle_alpha   90.00
_cell.angle_beta   90.00
_cell.angle_gamma   90.00
#
_symmetry.space_group_name_H-M   'P 1'
#
loop_
_entity.id
_entity.type
_entity.pdbx_description
1 polymer ?
#
loop_
_entity_poly.entity_id
_entity_poly.type
_entity_poly.pdbx_seq_one_letter_code
_entity_poly.pdbx_strand_id
1 'polypeptide(L)'
;MPLKHLRFGRGFSVAMSNKRGQAATMVIAPGDCEGGPDNRHRGAEQWLYVTSGTGVAVLAGRTHRLKPGSLALIERGTTHEIRNTGRTPLKTLNVYVPPAYRADGDELPRGRS
;
A
#
# COMPACT_ATOMS: atom_id res chain seq x y z
N MET A 1 -17.88 -2.16 18.63
CA MET A 1 -16.54 -1.87 18.11
C MET A 1 -16.35 -2.49 16.74
N PRO A 2 -15.89 -1.71 15.74
CA PRO A 2 -15.58 -2.31 14.44
C PRO A 2 -14.43 -3.32 14.54
N LEU A 3 -14.65 -4.48 13.96
CA LEU A 3 -13.64 -5.52 13.86
C LEU A 3 -13.84 -6.25 12.55
N LYS A 4 -12.76 -6.57 11.87
CA LYS A 4 -12.84 -7.23 10.58
C LYS A 4 -11.69 -8.23 10.43
N HIS A 5 -12.02 -9.43 9.96
CA HIS A 5 -11.01 -10.41 9.57
C HIS A 5 -10.68 -10.17 8.11
N LEU A 6 -9.42 -9.84 7.84
CA LEU A 6 -9.00 -9.45 6.50
C LEU A 6 -8.77 -10.67 5.63
N ARG A 7 -9.23 -10.56 4.38
CA ARG A 7 -8.89 -11.52 3.34
C ARG A 7 -7.93 -10.82 2.38
N PHE A 8 -6.78 -11.41 2.18
CA PHE A 8 -5.78 -10.88 1.27
C PHE A 8 -6.02 -11.46 -0.13
N GLY A 9 -7.11 -11.01 -0.75
CA GLY A 9 -7.42 -11.35 -2.13
C GLY A 9 -6.61 -10.51 -3.11
N ARG A 10 -6.71 -10.84 -4.40
CA ARG A 10 -5.95 -10.15 -5.44
C ARG A 10 -6.31 -8.68 -5.50
N GLY A 11 -5.30 -7.84 -5.71
CA GLY A 11 -5.48 -6.42 -5.96
C GLY A 11 -5.59 -5.59 -4.70
N PHE A 12 -6.14 -4.40 -4.87
CA PHE A 12 -6.31 -3.42 -3.80
C PHE A 12 -7.74 -3.43 -3.28
N SER A 13 -7.89 -3.45 -1.96
CA SER A 13 -9.21 -3.44 -1.33
C SER A 13 -9.20 -2.64 -0.04
N VAL A 14 -10.07 -1.65 0.06
CA VAL A 14 -10.24 -0.89 1.31
C VAL A 14 -10.92 -1.80 2.33
N ALA A 15 -10.30 -1.93 3.50
CA ALA A 15 -10.79 -2.78 4.57
C ALA A 15 -11.72 -2.04 5.52
N MET A 16 -11.26 -0.92 6.06
CA MET A 16 -12.07 -0.07 6.91
C MET A 16 -11.42 1.31 7.02
N SER A 17 -12.23 2.30 7.36
CA SER A 17 -11.74 3.66 7.52
C SER A 17 -12.61 4.46 8.47
N ASN A 18 -12.03 5.50 9.00
CA ASN A 18 -12.74 6.55 9.71
C ASN A 18 -12.22 7.90 9.20
N LYS A 19 -12.54 8.98 9.91
CA LYS A 19 -12.13 10.33 9.46
C LYS A 19 -10.61 10.53 9.49
N ARG A 20 -9.89 9.75 10.28
CA ARG A 20 -8.46 9.97 10.56
C ARG A 20 -7.54 9.02 9.81
N GLY A 21 -8.02 7.83 9.50
CA GLY A 21 -7.17 6.82 8.87
C GLY A 21 -7.95 5.78 8.12
N GLN A 22 -7.24 5.02 7.30
CA GLN A 22 -7.85 4.03 6.42
C GLN A 22 -6.92 2.85 6.28
N ALA A 23 -7.45 1.64 6.46
CA ALA A 23 -6.72 0.41 6.26
C ALA A 23 -7.16 -0.24 4.96
N ALA A 24 -6.20 -0.76 4.20
CA ALA A 24 -6.46 -1.45 2.94
C ALA A 24 -5.49 -2.60 2.77
N THR A 25 -5.96 -3.66 2.13
CA THR A 25 -5.10 -4.75 1.69
C THR A 25 -4.66 -4.51 0.26
N MET A 26 -3.42 -4.86 -0.05
CA MET A 26 -2.90 -4.79 -1.41
C MET A 26 -2.11 -6.06 -1.67
N VAL A 27 -2.51 -6.80 -2.68
CA VAL A 27 -1.86 -8.06 -3.06
C VAL A 27 -1.37 -7.93 -4.49
N ILE A 28 -0.07 -8.08 -4.67
CA ILE A 28 0.59 -7.90 -5.96
C ILE A 28 1.04 -9.27 -6.46
N ALA A 29 0.60 -9.65 -7.66
CA ALA A 29 0.98 -10.92 -8.27
C ALA A 29 2.46 -10.92 -8.64
N PRO A 30 3.11 -12.10 -8.69
CA PRO A 30 4.51 -12.20 -9.11
C PRO A 30 4.74 -11.50 -10.45
N GLY A 31 5.79 -10.68 -10.50
CA GLY A 31 6.15 -9.93 -11.70
C GLY A 31 5.42 -8.61 -11.88
N ASP A 32 4.37 -8.36 -11.09
CA ASP A 32 3.61 -7.12 -11.17
C ASP A 32 4.15 -6.07 -10.19
N CYS A 33 3.64 -4.86 -10.34
CA CYS A 33 3.98 -3.75 -9.46
C CYS A 33 2.78 -2.84 -9.23
N GLU A 34 2.85 -2.04 -8.18
CA GLU A 34 1.90 -0.99 -7.88
C GLU A 34 2.65 0.33 -7.73
N GLY A 35 2.07 1.42 -8.25
CA GLY A 35 2.72 2.70 -8.29
C GLY A 35 3.71 2.81 -9.44
N GLY A 36 4.60 3.76 -9.33
CA GLY A 36 5.63 4.00 -10.34
C GLY A 36 6.52 5.16 -9.92
N PRO A 37 7.52 5.50 -10.75
CA PRO A 37 8.49 6.55 -10.37
C PRO A 37 7.85 7.91 -10.06
N ASP A 38 6.68 8.18 -10.65
CA ASP A 38 5.99 9.46 -10.45
C ASP A 38 4.80 9.34 -9.50
N ASN A 39 4.52 8.13 -8.98
CA ASN A 39 3.36 7.92 -8.14
C ASN A 39 3.64 8.38 -6.71
N ARG A 40 2.73 9.18 -6.17
CA ARG A 40 2.82 9.69 -4.80
C ARG A 40 1.47 10.12 -4.28
N HIS A 41 1.29 10.04 -2.97
CA HIS A 41 0.11 10.54 -2.29
C HIS A 41 0.44 11.88 -1.67
N ARG A 42 -0.12 12.95 -2.22
CA ARG A 42 0.18 14.32 -1.75
C ARG A 42 -0.54 14.67 -0.45
N GLY A 43 -1.69 14.06 -0.20
CA GLY A 43 -2.52 14.39 0.95
C GLY A 43 -2.47 13.38 2.07
N ALA A 44 -1.77 12.27 1.90
CA ALA A 44 -1.74 11.20 2.90
C ALA A 44 -0.37 10.58 3.00
N GLU A 45 0.00 10.15 4.20
CA GLU A 45 1.12 9.24 4.37
C GLU A 45 0.59 7.81 4.39
N GLN A 46 1.44 6.88 3.99
CA GLN A 46 1.09 5.47 3.88
C GLN A 46 2.06 4.64 4.70
N TRP A 47 1.50 3.80 5.56
CA TRP A 47 2.25 2.80 6.31
C TRP A 47 1.98 1.45 5.65
N LEU A 48 3.02 0.79 5.17
CA LEU A 48 2.91 -0.48 4.46
C LEU A 48 3.59 -1.58 5.27
N TYR A 49 2.87 -2.65 5.54
CA TYR A 49 3.38 -3.80 6.27
C TYR A 49 3.25 -5.05 5.42
N VAL A 50 4.35 -5.79 5.24
CA VAL A 50 4.36 -7.03 4.46
C VAL A 50 3.98 -8.19 5.36
N THR A 51 2.88 -8.87 5.01
CA THR A 51 2.44 -10.05 5.76
C THR A 51 2.96 -11.34 5.15
N SER A 52 3.16 -11.37 3.82
CA SER A 52 3.55 -12.59 3.10
C SER A 52 4.18 -12.21 1.77
N GLY A 53 5.11 -13.00 1.30
CA GLY A 53 5.80 -12.78 0.03
C GLY A 53 7.03 -11.89 0.16
N THR A 54 7.71 -11.68 -0.96
CA THR A 54 8.92 -10.87 -1.05
C THR A 54 8.86 -9.93 -2.24
N GLY A 55 9.59 -8.84 -2.14
CA GLY A 55 9.62 -7.87 -3.23
C GLY A 55 10.59 -6.75 -2.95
N VAL A 56 10.36 -5.61 -3.61
CA VAL A 56 11.11 -4.39 -3.38
C VAL A 56 10.19 -3.19 -3.33
N ALA A 57 10.57 -2.21 -2.54
CA ALA A 57 9.94 -0.90 -2.52
C ALA A 57 10.97 0.12 -3.03
N VAL A 58 10.58 0.89 -4.04
CA VAL A 58 11.40 2.00 -4.51
C VAL A 58 10.79 3.27 -3.95
N LEU A 59 11.46 3.87 -2.99
CA LEU A 59 10.98 5.05 -2.27
C LEU A 59 11.93 6.21 -2.54
N ALA A 60 11.41 7.28 -3.15
CA ALA A 60 12.23 8.45 -3.53
C ALA A 60 13.48 8.03 -4.30
N GLY A 61 13.32 7.08 -5.22
CA GLY A 61 14.41 6.57 -6.05
C GLY A 61 15.32 5.54 -5.39
N ARG A 62 15.10 5.20 -4.12
CA ARG A 62 15.91 4.21 -3.41
C ARG A 62 15.19 2.88 -3.31
N THR A 63 15.91 1.80 -3.60
CA THR A 63 15.37 0.45 -3.57
C THR A 63 15.60 -0.20 -2.20
N HIS A 64 14.52 -0.74 -1.64
CA HIS A 64 14.54 -1.46 -0.37
C HIS A 64 13.94 -2.84 -0.54
N ARG A 65 14.57 -3.87 0.03
CA ARG A 65 14.03 -5.23 -0.01
C ARG A 65 12.87 -5.37 0.96
N LEU A 66 11.84 -6.08 0.50
CA LEU A 66 10.66 -6.40 1.29
C LEU A 66 10.60 -7.90 1.56
N LYS A 67 10.30 -8.24 2.80
CA LYS A 67 10.07 -9.62 3.24
C LYS A 67 8.97 -9.60 4.31
N PRO A 68 8.41 -10.75 4.70
CA PRO A 68 7.41 -10.78 5.77
C PRO A 68 7.93 -10.07 7.02
N GLY A 69 7.14 -9.14 7.54
CA GLY A 69 7.52 -8.31 8.67
C GLY A 69 8.10 -6.95 8.31
N SER A 70 8.39 -6.68 7.04
CA SER A 70 8.88 -5.36 6.62
C SER A 70 7.81 -4.30 6.84
N LEU A 71 8.21 -3.18 7.42
CA LEU A 71 7.34 -2.02 7.61
C LEU A 71 7.97 -0.81 6.94
N ALA A 72 7.22 -0.18 6.05
CA ALA A 72 7.67 1.02 5.35
C ALA A 72 6.75 2.20 5.66
N LEU A 73 7.33 3.36 5.88
CA LEU A 73 6.59 4.62 5.95
C LEU A 73 6.84 5.39 4.67
N ILE A 74 5.78 5.64 3.94
CA ILE A 74 5.80 6.43 2.71
C ILE A 74 5.18 7.78 3.04
N GLU A 75 6.03 8.78 3.23
CA GLU A 75 5.58 10.11 3.63
C GLU A 75 4.88 10.81 2.48
N ARG A 76 4.11 11.85 2.82
CA ARG A 76 3.38 12.64 1.82
C ARG A 76 4.33 13.14 0.74
N GLY A 77 3.90 13.01 -0.50
CA GLY A 77 4.67 13.50 -1.64
C GLY A 77 5.86 12.64 -2.03
N THR A 78 6.13 11.56 -1.32
CA THR A 78 7.22 10.65 -1.68
C THR A 78 6.79 9.77 -2.85
N THR A 79 7.59 9.76 -3.92
CA THR A 79 7.37 8.84 -5.03
C THR A 79 7.62 7.42 -4.56
N HIS A 80 6.78 6.49 -5.01
CA HIS A 80 6.90 5.11 -4.55
C HIS A 80 6.43 4.11 -5.60
N GLU A 81 7.06 2.96 -5.61
CA GLU A 81 6.69 1.83 -6.43
C GLU A 81 6.95 0.56 -5.62
N ILE A 82 5.99 -0.34 -5.61
CA ILE A 82 6.10 -1.61 -4.91
C ILE A 82 6.09 -2.71 -5.97
N ARG A 83 7.12 -3.54 -6.01
CA ARG A 83 7.27 -4.61 -6.99
C ARG A 83 7.31 -5.96 -6.31
N ASN A 84 6.61 -6.92 -6.88
CA ASN A 84 6.73 -8.31 -6.47
C ASN A 84 7.83 -8.97 -7.30
N THR A 85 8.98 -9.20 -6.68
CA THR A 85 10.12 -9.87 -7.30
C THR A 85 10.23 -11.33 -6.89
N GLY A 86 9.26 -11.83 -6.11
CA GLY A 86 9.22 -13.21 -5.66
C GLY A 86 8.39 -14.10 -6.58
N ARG A 87 8.11 -15.30 -6.08
CA ARG A 87 7.34 -16.31 -6.83
C ARG A 87 5.93 -16.51 -6.31
N THR A 88 5.60 -15.88 -5.20
CA THR A 88 4.28 -15.97 -4.56
C THR A 88 3.68 -14.59 -4.46
N PRO A 89 2.36 -14.47 -4.23
CA PRO A 89 1.76 -13.16 -4.05
C PRO A 89 2.42 -12.36 -2.93
N LEU A 90 2.66 -11.09 -3.18
CA LEU A 90 3.14 -10.15 -2.16
C LEU A 90 1.94 -9.54 -1.48
N LYS A 91 1.70 -9.90 -0.23
CA LYS A 91 0.52 -9.47 0.53
C LYS A 91 0.90 -8.41 1.53
N THR A 92 0.23 -7.28 1.45
CA THR A 92 0.53 -6.13 2.29
C THR A 92 -0.72 -5.58 2.95
N LEU A 93 -0.54 -5.06 4.16
CA LEU A 93 -1.54 -4.25 4.84
C LEU A 93 -1.05 -2.81 4.81
N ASN A 94 -1.93 -1.91 4.40
CA ASN A 94 -1.58 -0.51 4.24
C ASN A 94 -2.52 0.36 5.09
N VAL A 95 -1.95 1.39 5.72
CA VAL A 95 -2.73 2.37 6.46
C VAL A 95 -2.41 3.75 5.90
N TYR A 96 -3.46 4.47 5.51
CA TYR A 96 -3.36 5.83 4.98
C TYR A 96 -3.85 6.83 6.00
N VAL A 97 -3.08 7.90 6.23
CA VAL A 97 -3.42 8.93 7.22
C VAL A 97 -3.24 10.30 6.57
N PRO A 98 -4.32 11.05 6.33
CA PRO A 98 -5.72 10.67 6.41
C PRO A 98 -6.13 9.69 5.31
N PRO A 99 -7.39 9.26 5.26
CA PRO A 99 -7.85 8.36 4.20
C PRO A 99 -7.56 8.91 2.80
N ALA A 100 -7.07 8.04 1.91
CA ALA A 100 -6.66 8.40 0.55
C ALA A 100 -7.62 7.87 -0.51
N TYR A 101 -8.48 6.92 -0.17
CA TYR A 101 -9.35 6.24 -1.13
C TYR A 101 -10.80 6.22 -0.68
N ARG A 102 -11.72 6.12 -1.65
CA ARG A 102 -13.11 5.83 -1.38
C ARG A 102 -13.28 4.35 -1.09
N ALA A 103 -14.43 3.95 -0.56
CA ALA A 103 -14.71 2.56 -0.25
C ALA A 103 -14.61 1.65 -1.47
N ASP A 104 -14.86 2.18 -2.67
CA ASP A 104 -14.75 1.43 -3.93
C ASP A 104 -13.31 1.34 -4.48
N GLY A 105 -12.34 1.95 -3.80
CA GLY A 105 -10.94 1.94 -4.19
C GLY A 105 -10.48 3.15 -4.99
N ASP A 106 -11.38 4.05 -5.40
CA ASP A 106 -11.00 5.27 -6.11
C ASP A 106 -10.30 6.24 -5.18
N GLU A 107 -9.27 6.91 -5.69
CA GLU A 107 -8.54 7.89 -4.91
C GLU A 107 -9.41 9.11 -4.58
N LEU A 108 -9.31 9.57 -3.34
CA LEU A 108 -9.86 10.86 -2.95
C LEU A 108 -8.96 11.98 -3.51
N PRO A 109 -9.50 13.18 -3.76
CA PRO A 109 -8.68 14.28 -4.30
C PRO A 109 -7.40 14.54 -3.51
N ARG A 110 -7.44 14.43 -2.19
CA ARG A 110 -6.27 14.64 -1.34
C ARG A 110 -5.25 13.51 -1.42
N GLY A 111 -5.62 12.36 -1.98
CA GLY A 111 -4.71 11.24 -2.16
C GLY A 111 -4.04 11.20 -3.52
N ARG A 112 -4.42 12.08 -4.43
CA ARG A 112 -3.88 12.10 -5.80
C ARG A 112 -2.49 12.73 -5.86
N SER A 113 -1.71 12.21 -6.76
CA SER A 113 -0.38 12.73 -7.06
C SER A 113 -0.41 14.04 -7.81
#